data_f7dfd4c9400021670ef1a40275ff6a52
#
_entry.id   f7dfd4c9400021670ef1a40275ff6a52
#
_cell.length_a   1.000
_cell.length_b   1.000
_cell.length_c   1.000
_cell.angle_alpha   90.00
_cell.angle_beta   90.00
_cell.angle_gamma   90.00
#
_symmetry.space_group_name_H-M   'P 1'
#
loop_
_entity.id
_entity.type
_entity.pdbx_description
1 polymer ?
#
loop_
_entity_poly.entity_id
_entity_poly.type
_entity_poly.pdbx_seq_one_letter_code
_entity_poly.pdbx_strand_id
1 'polypeptide(L)'
;EDATTIDNHSAYGIHVTNMKIDAMNTWTIAADAKAGTAQNSIDFKVGPDGALQNASAAMQGTGLDLSKNAAFDMGYQGIAGGTDKIKLKTSGNVARVTRDIFRVTGEGDQVATITWTVEPGAHTA
;
A
#
# COMPACT_ATOMS: atom_id res chain seq x y z
N GLU A 1 -8.06 -14.01 -4.11
CA GLU A 1 -8.04 -12.74 -3.37
C GLU A 1 -8.52 -11.62 -4.29
N ASP A 2 -9.51 -10.89 -3.84
CA ASP A 2 -9.98 -9.74 -4.57
C ASP A 2 -8.93 -8.63 -4.51
N ALA A 3 -8.47 -8.19 -5.67
CA ALA A 3 -7.51 -7.11 -5.74
C ALA A 3 -8.20 -5.78 -5.43
N THR A 4 -7.60 -4.99 -4.55
CA THR A 4 -7.99 -3.58 -4.39
C THR A 4 -7.51 -2.81 -5.59
N THR A 5 -8.31 -1.86 -6.09
CA THR A 5 -7.91 -1.03 -7.24
C THR A 5 -7.87 0.44 -6.86
N ILE A 6 -6.97 1.17 -7.51
CA ILE A 6 -7.03 2.63 -7.60
C ILE A 6 -7.54 2.95 -9.00
N ASP A 7 -8.67 3.65 -9.08
CA ASP A 7 -9.33 3.98 -10.34
C ASP A 7 -9.22 5.48 -10.61
N ASN A 8 -8.82 5.85 -11.83
CA ASN A 8 -8.81 7.24 -12.26
C ASN A 8 -10.05 7.56 -13.08
N HIS A 9 -10.95 8.33 -12.52
CA HIS A 9 -12.17 8.80 -13.21
C HIS A 9 -12.06 10.23 -13.73
N SER A 10 -10.87 10.82 -13.69
CA SER A 10 -10.65 12.17 -14.22
C SER A 10 -10.46 12.15 -15.74
N ALA A 11 -10.45 13.33 -16.34
CA ALA A 11 -10.29 13.50 -17.80
C ALA A 11 -8.82 13.57 -18.24
N TYR A 12 -7.87 13.29 -17.34
CA TYR A 12 -6.43 13.34 -17.61
C TYR A 12 -5.70 12.28 -16.80
N GLY A 13 -4.47 11.96 -17.21
CA GLY A 13 -3.62 11.02 -16.47
C GLY A 13 -3.26 11.55 -15.08
N ILE A 14 -3.07 10.64 -14.15
CA ILE A 14 -2.61 10.95 -12.80
C ILE A 14 -1.44 10.05 -12.42
N HIS A 15 -0.74 10.42 -11.39
CA HIS A 15 0.39 9.67 -10.84
C HIS A 15 0.29 9.61 -9.33
N VAL A 16 0.53 8.42 -8.76
CA VAL A 16 0.67 8.28 -7.31
C VAL A 16 2.05 8.77 -6.91
N THR A 17 2.12 9.81 -6.10
CA THR A 17 3.38 10.44 -5.71
C THR A 17 3.90 9.96 -4.37
N ASN A 18 3.03 9.45 -3.51
CA ASN A 18 3.42 9.03 -2.16
C ASN A 18 2.51 7.93 -1.64
N MET A 19 3.09 7.01 -0.89
CA MET A 19 2.37 5.99 -0.14
C MET A 19 2.86 6.03 1.31
N LYS A 20 1.96 6.36 2.23
CA LYS A 20 2.25 6.44 3.65
C LYS A 20 1.52 5.33 4.40
N ILE A 21 2.21 4.73 5.36
CA ILE A 21 1.65 3.70 6.23
C ILE A 21 1.71 4.16 7.69
N ASP A 22 0.58 4.03 8.37
CA ASP A 22 0.45 4.23 9.80
C ASP A 22 0.01 2.94 10.47
N ALA A 23 0.79 2.46 11.43
CA ALA A 23 0.42 1.30 12.23
C ALA A 23 -0.77 1.63 13.14
N MET A 24 -1.64 0.66 13.37
CA MET A 24 -2.83 0.81 14.20
C MET A 24 -2.91 -0.28 15.27
N ASN A 25 -3.67 -0.01 16.32
CA ASN A 25 -4.00 -0.99 17.36
C ASN A 25 -2.78 -1.68 17.99
N THR A 26 -1.72 -0.93 18.21
CA THR A 26 -0.44 -1.41 18.77
C THR A 26 0.35 -2.38 17.89
N TRP A 27 -0.05 -2.56 16.64
CA TRP A 27 0.75 -3.33 15.68
C TRP A 27 2.05 -2.61 15.33
N THR A 28 3.08 -3.40 15.08
CA THR A 28 4.38 -2.89 14.61
C THR A 28 4.57 -3.23 13.15
N ILE A 29 4.84 -2.23 12.33
CA ILE A 29 5.25 -2.44 10.93
C ILE A 29 6.76 -2.69 10.91
N ALA A 30 7.15 -3.86 10.46
CA ALA A 30 8.56 -4.27 10.40
C ALA A 30 9.04 -4.43 8.96
N ALA A 31 10.33 -4.35 8.75
CA ALA A 31 10.94 -4.70 7.47
C ALA A 31 10.87 -6.21 7.20
N ASP A 32 11.03 -7.01 8.24
CA ASP A 32 10.87 -8.47 8.22
C ASP A 32 10.34 -8.92 9.58
N ALA A 33 9.07 -9.27 9.63
CA ALA A 33 8.41 -9.66 10.87
C ALA A 33 8.93 -11.01 11.41
N LYS A 34 9.34 -11.91 10.54
CA LYS A 34 9.85 -13.23 10.95
C LYS A 34 11.24 -13.14 11.56
N ALA A 35 12.11 -12.31 10.98
CA ALA A 35 13.48 -12.16 11.44
C ALA A 35 13.58 -11.24 12.67
N GLY A 36 12.64 -10.32 12.84
CA GLY A 36 12.62 -9.38 13.96
C GLY A 36 12.24 -10.04 15.30
N THR A 37 12.22 -9.24 16.34
CA THR A 37 11.87 -9.68 17.70
C THR A 37 10.61 -8.99 18.27
N ALA A 38 10.05 -8.03 17.53
CA ALA A 38 8.88 -7.29 17.98
C ALA A 38 7.62 -8.16 18.05
N GLN A 39 6.84 -7.98 19.11
CA GLN A 39 5.54 -8.60 19.25
C GLN A 39 4.50 -7.86 18.41
N ASN A 40 3.45 -8.59 18.02
CA ASN A 40 2.37 -8.06 17.18
C ASN A 40 2.94 -7.33 15.96
N SER A 41 3.82 -8.03 15.25
CA SER A 41 4.59 -7.49 14.14
C SER A 41 4.03 -7.98 12.82
N ILE A 42 3.95 -7.09 11.87
CA ILE A 42 3.57 -7.40 10.51
C ILE A 42 4.56 -6.77 9.53
N ASP A 43 4.99 -7.54 8.55
CA ASP A 43 5.59 -6.99 7.35
C ASP A 43 4.66 -7.24 6.17
N PHE A 44 4.59 -6.32 5.25
CA PHE A 44 3.87 -6.56 4.02
C PHE A 44 4.40 -5.65 2.91
N LYS A 45 4.13 -6.07 1.70
CA LYS A 45 4.37 -5.30 0.49
C LYS A 45 3.03 -4.98 -0.13
N VAL A 46 2.89 -3.82 -0.68
CA VAL A 46 1.70 -3.39 -1.39
C VAL A 46 2.11 -2.60 -2.63
N GLY A 47 1.37 -2.76 -3.71
CA GLY A 47 1.63 -2.02 -4.93
C GLY A 47 1.09 -2.74 -6.16
N PRO A 48 1.36 -2.19 -7.35
CA PRO A 48 1.02 -2.85 -8.60
C PRO A 48 1.72 -4.19 -8.74
N ASP A 49 1.11 -5.11 -9.47
CA ASP A 49 1.73 -6.40 -9.79
C ASP A 49 3.09 -6.19 -10.48
N GLY A 50 4.12 -6.85 -9.97
CA GLY A 50 5.50 -6.67 -10.45
C GLY A 50 6.24 -5.44 -9.87
N ALA A 51 5.56 -4.59 -9.10
CA ALA A 51 6.15 -3.39 -8.49
C ALA A 51 5.76 -3.21 -7.02
N LEU A 52 5.69 -4.31 -6.28
CA LEU A 52 5.34 -4.29 -4.85
C LEU A 52 6.39 -3.53 -4.03
N GLN A 53 5.93 -2.63 -3.19
CA GLN A 53 6.76 -1.86 -2.27
C GLN A 53 6.67 -2.44 -0.86
N ASN A 54 7.79 -2.47 -0.14
CA ASN A 54 7.81 -2.90 1.25
C ASN A 54 7.10 -1.90 2.15
N ALA A 55 6.24 -2.39 3.02
CA ALA A 55 5.68 -1.62 4.12
C ALA A 55 6.70 -1.55 5.26
N SER A 56 7.77 -0.82 5.04
CA SER A 56 8.90 -0.69 5.99
C SER A 56 8.82 0.62 6.76
N ALA A 57 9.77 0.82 7.66
CA ALA A 57 9.91 2.10 8.37
C ALA A 57 10.02 3.30 7.42
N ALA A 58 10.55 3.11 6.21
CA ALA A 58 10.64 4.17 5.21
C ALA A 58 9.27 4.66 4.69
N MET A 59 8.23 3.85 4.84
CA MET A 59 6.86 4.23 4.46
C MET A 59 6.08 4.88 5.59
N GLN A 60 6.61 4.88 6.80
CA GLN A 60 6.04 5.56 7.96
C GLN A 60 6.46 7.04 7.97
N GLY A 61 5.83 7.84 8.81
CA GLY A 61 6.14 9.27 8.91
C GLY A 61 5.68 10.05 7.66
N THR A 62 6.60 10.47 6.81
CA THR A 62 6.29 11.21 5.58
C THR A 62 5.92 10.32 4.40
N GLY A 63 6.12 9.00 4.52
CA GLY A 63 5.81 8.04 3.49
C GLY A 63 6.93 7.80 2.48
N LEU A 64 6.65 6.94 1.51
CA LEU A 64 7.56 6.60 0.42
C LEU A 64 7.27 7.49 -0.79
N ASP A 65 8.30 8.16 -1.28
CA ASP A 65 8.22 8.96 -2.51
C ASP A 65 8.16 8.04 -3.73
N LEU A 66 7.04 8.11 -4.46
CA LEU A 66 6.80 7.36 -5.69
C LEU A 66 6.79 8.27 -6.92
N SER A 67 7.14 9.55 -6.77
CA SER A 67 7.05 10.54 -7.85
C SER A 67 7.84 10.20 -9.11
N LYS A 68 8.84 9.32 -8.99
CA LYS A 68 9.67 8.86 -10.11
C LYS A 68 9.38 7.42 -10.56
N ASN A 69 8.37 6.78 -9.98
CA ASN A 69 8.08 5.39 -10.25
C ASN A 69 6.97 5.25 -11.30
N ALA A 70 7.37 4.90 -12.52
CA ALA A 70 6.45 4.77 -13.66
C ALA A 70 5.35 3.71 -13.46
N ALA A 71 5.55 2.73 -12.58
CA ALA A 71 4.54 1.71 -12.29
C ALA A 71 3.28 2.26 -11.61
N PHE A 72 3.35 3.48 -11.09
CA PHE A 72 2.24 4.18 -10.43
C PHE A 72 1.58 5.25 -11.32
N ASP A 73 1.90 5.27 -12.61
CA ASP A 73 1.18 6.09 -13.59
C ASP A 73 -0.15 5.47 -13.95
N MET A 74 -1.16 6.31 -14.11
CA MET A 74 -2.48 5.91 -14.59
C MET A 74 -2.92 6.82 -15.74
N GLY A 75 -3.40 6.21 -16.82
CA GLY A 75 -4.16 6.92 -17.84
C GLY A 75 -5.53 7.34 -17.35
N TYR A 76 -6.38 7.81 -18.25
CA TYR A 76 -7.76 8.18 -17.91
C TYR A 76 -8.76 7.32 -18.70
N GLN A 77 -9.97 7.26 -18.17
CA GLN A 77 -11.03 6.49 -18.80
C GLN A 77 -11.33 7.01 -20.21
N GLY A 78 -11.37 6.10 -21.18
CA GLY A 78 -11.63 6.43 -22.58
C GLY A 78 -10.40 6.51 -23.47
N ILE A 79 -9.18 6.38 -22.94
CA ILE A 79 -7.99 6.23 -23.77
C ILE A 79 -7.91 4.79 -24.30
N ALA A 80 -7.85 4.63 -25.60
CA ALA A 80 -7.62 3.32 -26.22
C ALA A 80 -6.24 2.79 -25.78
N GLY A 81 -6.22 1.60 -25.18
CA GLY A 81 -4.99 0.97 -24.70
C GLY A 81 -4.40 1.57 -23.41
N GLY A 82 -5.04 2.57 -22.84
CA GLY A 82 -4.65 3.16 -21.57
C GLY A 82 -5.18 2.35 -20.37
N THR A 83 -4.46 2.41 -19.26
CA THR A 83 -4.89 1.82 -18.00
C THR A 83 -5.34 2.93 -17.07
N ASP A 84 -6.64 3.02 -16.85
CA ASP A 84 -7.25 3.95 -15.89
C ASP A 84 -7.28 3.38 -14.47
N LYS A 85 -6.63 2.22 -14.26
CA LYS A 85 -6.65 1.49 -13.00
C LYS A 85 -5.29 0.94 -12.65
N ILE A 86 -4.98 0.95 -11.36
CA ILE A 86 -3.89 0.16 -10.80
C ILE A 86 -4.50 -0.93 -9.93
N LYS A 87 -4.22 -2.19 -10.24
CA LYS A 87 -4.55 -3.33 -9.37
C LYS A 87 -3.48 -3.47 -8.33
N LEU A 88 -3.87 -3.33 -7.08
CA LEU A 88 -2.97 -3.45 -5.95
C LEU A 88 -2.94 -4.88 -5.44
N LYS A 89 -1.75 -5.40 -5.25
CA LYS A 89 -1.51 -6.67 -4.59
C LYS A 89 -0.85 -6.45 -3.25
N THR A 90 -1.07 -7.38 -2.34
CA THR A 90 -0.41 -7.39 -1.03
C THR A 90 0.18 -8.77 -0.78
N SER A 91 1.31 -8.79 -0.11
CA SER A 91 1.87 -10.02 0.47
C SER A 91 2.60 -9.68 1.76
N GLY A 92 2.66 -10.59 2.70
CA GLY A 92 3.35 -10.31 3.95
C GLY A 92 3.29 -11.43 4.96
N ASN A 93 3.85 -11.16 6.12
CA ASN A 93 3.93 -12.08 7.24
C ASN A 93 3.45 -11.42 8.52
N VAL A 94 2.88 -12.23 9.39
CA VAL A 94 2.50 -11.82 10.75
C VAL A 94 3.31 -12.66 11.73
N ALA A 95 3.86 -12.05 12.74
CA ALA A 95 4.69 -12.74 13.72
C ALA A 95 4.43 -12.28 15.14
N ARG A 96 4.62 -13.20 16.08
CA ARG A 96 4.59 -12.99 17.54
C ARG A 96 3.31 -12.31 18.01
N VAL A 97 2.18 -12.80 17.52
CA VAL A 97 0.86 -12.28 17.91
C VAL A 97 0.57 -12.69 19.35
N THR A 98 0.37 -11.71 20.22
CA THR A 98 0.08 -11.92 21.64
C THR A 98 -1.32 -11.44 22.03
N ARG A 99 -2.05 -10.83 21.08
CA ARG A 99 -3.38 -10.27 21.33
C ARG A 99 -4.44 -11.05 20.55
N ASP A 100 -5.67 -10.94 21.01
CA ASP A 100 -6.80 -11.47 20.25
C ASP A 100 -7.05 -10.56 19.04
N ILE A 101 -6.81 -11.11 17.85
CA ILE A 101 -7.01 -10.42 16.57
C ILE A 101 -8.41 -10.63 16.01
N PHE A 102 -9.23 -11.47 16.66
CA PHE A 102 -10.61 -11.71 16.28
C PHE A 102 -11.53 -10.96 17.25
N ARG A 103 -12.24 -10.00 16.74
CA ARG A 103 -13.23 -9.28 17.55
C ARG A 103 -14.49 -10.10 17.71
N VAL A 104 -15.26 -9.78 18.76
CA VAL A 104 -16.53 -10.43 19.08
C VAL A 104 -17.52 -10.38 17.91
N THR A 105 -17.41 -9.39 17.03
CA THR A 105 -18.25 -9.21 15.85
C THR A 105 -17.78 -10.01 14.63
N GLY A 106 -16.68 -10.77 14.74
CA GLY A 106 -16.10 -11.49 13.62
C GLY A 106 -15.26 -10.63 12.67
N GLU A 107 -15.12 -9.35 12.93
CA GLU A 107 -14.24 -8.47 12.17
C GLU A 107 -12.79 -8.68 12.61
N GLY A 108 -11.88 -8.68 11.62
CA GLY A 108 -10.44 -8.73 11.89
C GLY A 108 -9.93 -7.45 12.55
N ASP A 109 -8.80 -7.58 13.26
CA ASP A 109 -8.14 -6.42 13.85
C ASP A 109 -7.49 -5.58 12.75
N GLN A 110 -7.64 -4.27 12.83
CA GLN A 110 -7.02 -3.35 11.87
C GLN A 110 -5.56 -3.13 12.24
N VAL A 111 -4.64 -3.46 11.31
CA VAL A 111 -3.19 -3.43 11.56
C VAL A 111 -2.52 -2.16 11.08
N ALA A 112 -3.04 -1.56 10.00
CA ALA A 112 -2.45 -0.36 9.41
C ALA A 112 -3.47 0.39 8.54
N THR A 113 -3.18 1.67 8.32
CA THR A 113 -3.86 2.51 7.33
C THR A 113 -2.86 2.95 6.28
N ILE A 114 -3.22 2.85 5.01
CA ILE A 114 -2.40 3.31 3.89
C ILE A 114 -3.05 4.56 3.31
N THR A 115 -2.27 5.64 3.21
CA THR A 115 -2.68 6.89 2.59
C THR A 115 -1.93 7.08 1.28
N TRP A 116 -2.68 7.27 0.21
CA TRP A 116 -2.16 7.51 -1.12
C TRP A 116 -2.27 8.98 -1.48
N THR A 117 -1.19 9.58 -1.98
CA THR A 117 -1.21 10.93 -2.55
C THR A 117 -1.08 10.83 -4.05
N VAL A 118 -1.94 11.54 -4.78
CA VAL A 118 -1.96 11.54 -6.24
C VAL A 118 -1.85 12.97 -6.78
N GLU A 119 -1.22 13.10 -7.94
CA GLU A 119 -1.10 14.37 -8.65
C GLU A 119 -1.41 14.19 -10.13
N PRO A 120 -1.86 15.26 -10.84
CA PRO A 120 -2.03 15.20 -12.29
C PRO A 120 -0.71 14.97 -13.02
N GLY A 121 -0.78 14.31 -14.15
CA GLY A 121 0.37 14.07 -15.02
C GLY A 121 1.06 12.73 -14.77
N ALA A 122 2.20 12.53 -15.41
CA ALA A 122 3.02 11.34 -15.29
C ALA A 122 4.12 11.51 -14.23
N HIS A 123 4.83 10.41 -13.95
CA HIS A 123 5.99 10.45 -13.07
C HIS A 123 7.05 11.46 -13.56
N THR A 124 7.83 11.99 -12.63
CA THR A 124 8.95 12.86 -12.98
C THR A 124 10.18 12.04 -13.40
N ALA A 125 10.99 12.64 -14.22
CA ALA A 125 12.22 12.00 -14.70
C ALA A 125 13.29 11.82 -13.60
#